data_886fc9b50078f90ca6b22b479b9f208f
#
_entry.id   886fc9b50078f90ca6b22b479b9f208f
#
_cell.length_a   1.000
_cell.length_b   1.000
_cell.length_c   1.000
_cell.angle_alpha   90.00
_cell.angle_beta   90.00
_cell.angle_gamma   90.00
#
_symmetry.space_group_name_H-M   'P 1'
#
loop_
_entity.id
_entity.type
_entity.pdbx_description
1 polymer ?
#
loop_
_entity_poly.entity_id
_entity_poly.type
_entity_poly.pdbx_seq_one_letter_code
_entity_poly.pdbx_strand_id
1 'polypeptide(L)'
;MGPFELMDLIGLDVNYAVTCQIWESYQRHPRFAPSVLQKELVDSGSLGRKSGQGFFEYGVDVEMQVPKNAPESPAPTSLIIEGPEKLPQSLLKLIEGGSLKTKSISGNGIIRLPAGAAIMISNGKSSTEQSLELEENVISLDLCLDYFQSPRVALAPASQCSENAL
;
A
#
# COMPACT_ATOMS: atom_id res chain seq x y z
N MET A 1 -1.53 10.47 6.18
CA MET A 1 -2.65 10.06 7.07
C MET A 1 -3.38 8.92 6.39
N GLY A 2 -3.49 7.78 7.08
CA GLY A 2 -4.20 6.61 6.58
C GLY A 2 -5.71 6.68 6.89
N PRO A 3 -6.53 5.78 6.33
CA PRO A 3 -7.99 5.79 6.51
C PRO A 3 -8.40 5.63 7.98
N PHE A 4 -7.78 4.75 8.75
CA PHE A 4 -8.09 4.56 10.17
C PHE A 4 -7.68 5.76 11.03
N GLU A 5 -6.55 6.39 10.71
CA GLU A 5 -6.12 7.62 11.38
C GLU A 5 -7.07 8.79 11.08
N LEU A 6 -7.63 8.85 9.87
CA LEU A 6 -8.65 9.82 9.49
C LEU A 6 -9.97 9.56 10.25
N MET A 7 -10.39 8.30 10.40
CA MET A 7 -11.56 7.93 11.19
C MET A 7 -11.41 8.35 12.65
N ASP A 8 -10.24 8.13 13.25
CA ASP A 8 -9.93 8.56 14.60
C ASP A 8 -9.91 10.09 14.76
N LEU A 9 -9.49 10.82 13.71
CA LEU A 9 -9.52 12.29 13.69
C LEU A 9 -10.96 12.83 13.64
N ILE A 10 -11.81 12.25 12.81
CA ILE A 10 -13.22 12.64 12.66
C ILE A 10 -14.02 12.26 13.94
N GLY A 11 -13.70 11.13 14.49
CA GLY A 11 -14.43 10.46 15.57
C GLY A 11 -15.23 9.26 15.05
N LEU A 12 -14.99 8.11 15.66
CA LEU A 12 -15.58 6.83 15.24
C LEU A 12 -17.11 6.80 15.37
N ASP A 13 -17.68 7.46 16.37
CA ASP A 13 -19.13 7.61 16.51
C ASP A 13 -19.77 8.34 15.34
N VAL A 14 -19.17 9.46 14.89
CA VAL A 14 -19.63 10.22 13.73
C VAL A 14 -19.49 9.39 12.46
N ASN A 15 -18.31 8.79 12.26
CA ASN A 15 -18.01 7.98 11.08
C ASN A 15 -18.96 6.76 11.00
N TYR A 16 -19.18 6.05 12.12
CA TYR A 16 -20.09 4.92 12.18
C TYR A 16 -21.55 5.33 11.90
N ALA A 17 -22.02 6.44 12.45
CA ALA A 17 -23.36 6.97 12.19
C ALA A 17 -23.58 7.26 10.70
N VAL A 18 -22.61 7.89 10.04
CA VAL A 18 -22.64 8.13 8.59
C VAL A 18 -22.69 6.83 7.81
N THR A 19 -21.87 5.83 8.19
CA THR A 19 -21.86 4.52 7.51
C THR A 19 -23.21 3.82 7.65
N CYS A 20 -23.84 3.85 8.84
CA CYS A 20 -25.19 3.31 9.06
C CYS A 20 -26.22 4.03 8.19
N GLN A 21 -26.16 5.35 8.09
CA GLN A 21 -27.09 6.12 7.27
C GLN A 21 -26.95 5.78 5.80
N ILE A 22 -25.71 5.61 5.30
CA ILE A 22 -25.47 5.18 3.91
C ILE A 22 -26.08 3.80 3.68
N TRP A 23 -25.84 2.86 4.60
CA TRP A 23 -26.36 1.50 4.50
C TRP A 23 -27.90 1.47 4.44
N GLU A 24 -28.57 2.22 5.31
CA GLU A 24 -30.03 2.35 5.28
C GLU A 24 -30.52 2.98 3.95
N SER A 25 -29.84 4.03 3.46
CA SER A 25 -30.19 4.70 2.21
C SER A 25 -30.08 3.79 0.97
N TYR A 26 -29.16 2.81 1.03
CA TYR A 26 -29.01 1.77 0.02
C TYR A 26 -29.79 0.49 0.34
N GLN A 27 -30.89 0.61 1.10
CA GLN A 27 -31.80 -0.50 1.44
C GLN A 27 -31.06 -1.70 2.05
N ARG A 28 -30.07 -1.44 2.88
CA ARG A 28 -29.24 -2.42 3.57
C ARG A 28 -28.46 -3.35 2.64
N HIS A 29 -28.05 -2.87 1.50
CA HIS A 29 -27.25 -3.65 0.57
C HIS A 29 -25.93 -4.09 1.23
N PRO A 30 -25.56 -5.39 1.17
CA PRO A 30 -24.43 -5.96 1.90
C PRO A 30 -23.10 -5.24 1.67
N ARG A 31 -22.87 -4.68 0.47
CA ARG A 31 -21.66 -3.93 0.12
C ARG A 31 -21.40 -2.73 1.05
N PHE A 32 -22.46 -2.14 1.60
CA PHE A 32 -22.38 -0.95 2.45
C PHE A 32 -22.61 -1.25 3.93
N ALA A 33 -22.60 -2.54 4.31
CA ALA A 33 -22.78 -2.94 5.69
C ALA A 33 -21.75 -2.29 6.61
N PRO A 34 -22.16 -1.67 7.73
CA PRO A 34 -21.26 -1.10 8.71
C PRO A 34 -20.30 -2.14 9.28
N SER A 35 -19.09 -1.74 9.61
CA SER A 35 -18.09 -2.61 10.22
C SER A 35 -18.46 -2.96 11.65
N VAL A 36 -18.44 -4.26 11.98
CA VAL A 36 -18.65 -4.75 13.36
C VAL A 36 -17.57 -4.20 14.29
N LEU A 37 -16.30 -4.17 13.84
CA LEU A 37 -15.19 -3.62 14.62
C LEU A 37 -15.40 -2.14 14.95
N GLN A 38 -15.90 -1.36 13.99
CA GLN A 38 -16.22 0.05 14.21
C GLN A 38 -17.31 0.22 15.29
N LYS A 39 -18.33 -0.65 15.25
CA LYS A 39 -19.37 -0.65 16.26
C LYS A 39 -18.82 -0.97 17.65
N GLU A 40 -17.98 -1.99 17.78
CA GLU A 40 -17.36 -2.39 19.04
C GLU A 40 -16.51 -1.25 19.63
N LEU A 41 -15.74 -0.54 18.80
CA LEU A 41 -14.97 0.63 19.24
C LEU A 41 -15.88 1.75 19.74
N VAL A 42 -16.99 2.02 19.06
CA VAL A 42 -17.98 3.02 19.50
C VAL A 42 -18.63 2.60 20.81
N ASP A 43 -19.06 1.36 20.92
CA ASP A 43 -19.74 0.81 22.12
C ASP A 43 -18.79 0.82 23.34
N SER A 44 -17.49 0.63 23.14
CA SER A 44 -16.46 0.71 24.20
C SER A 44 -16.08 2.13 24.58
N GLY A 45 -16.56 3.15 23.86
CA GLY A 45 -16.17 4.54 24.08
C GLY A 45 -14.82 4.91 23.47
N SER A 46 -14.22 4.02 22.65
CA SER A 46 -12.97 4.27 21.92
C SER A 46 -13.28 5.07 20.65
N LEU A 47 -13.47 6.39 20.81
CA LEU A 47 -13.99 7.27 19.76
C LEU A 47 -12.93 7.97 18.92
N GLY A 48 -11.67 7.58 19.04
CA GLY A 48 -10.54 8.19 18.36
C GLY A 48 -9.82 9.25 19.21
N ARG A 49 -9.23 10.26 18.57
CA ARG A 49 -8.43 11.29 19.25
C ARG A 49 -9.16 11.97 20.40
N LYS A 50 -10.45 12.20 20.29
CA LYS A 50 -11.25 12.90 21.30
C LYS A 50 -11.42 12.11 22.60
N SER A 51 -11.30 10.79 22.56
CA SER A 51 -11.35 9.91 23.73
C SER A 51 -9.97 9.39 24.17
N GLY A 52 -8.91 9.77 23.44
CA GLY A 52 -7.56 9.26 23.67
C GLY A 52 -7.30 7.87 23.08
N GLN A 53 -8.33 7.21 22.56
CA GLN A 53 -8.23 5.88 21.95
C GLN A 53 -9.28 5.70 20.85
N GLY A 54 -8.88 5.03 19.78
CA GLY A 54 -9.71 4.61 18.67
C GLY A 54 -9.10 3.37 18.03
N PHE A 55 -8.86 3.40 16.72
CA PHE A 55 -8.00 2.42 16.06
C PHE A 55 -6.56 2.50 16.56
N PHE A 56 -6.13 3.69 16.95
CA PHE A 56 -4.83 3.97 17.54
C PHE A 56 -4.98 4.56 18.93
N GLU A 57 -3.90 4.53 19.70
CA GLU A 57 -3.80 5.21 20.99
C GLU A 57 -3.25 6.61 20.80
N TYR A 58 -3.77 7.57 21.57
CA TYR A 58 -3.41 8.99 21.55
C TYR A 58 -3.13 9.49 22.96
N GLY A 59 -1.98 10.08 23.17
CA GLY A 59 -1.58 10.61 24.47
C GLY A 59 -0.26 11.36 24.35
N VAL A 60 0.13 12.04 25.43
CA VAL A 60 1.39 12.82 25.45
C VAL A 60 2.61 11.92 25.33
N ASP A 61 2.53 10.70 25.84
CA ASP A 61 3.65 9.74 25.87
C ASP A 61 3.45 8.57 24.89
N VAL A 62 2.47 8.67 23.98
CA VAL A 62 2.20 7.62 23.00
C VAL A 62 2.96 7.93 21.72
N GLU A 63 3.95 7.11 21.40
CA GLU A 63 4.59 7.15 20.08
C GLU A 63 3.63 6.71 19.00
N MET A 64 3.38 7.58 18.02
CA MET A 64 2.60 7.19 16.84
C MET A 64 3.27 6.02 16.14
N GLN A 65 2.51 4.97 15.85
CA GLN A 65 3.01 3.82 15.13
C GLN A 65 3.50 4.26 13.73
N VAL A 66 4.79 4.22 13.54
CA VAL A 66 5.40 4.46 12.23
C VAL A 66 5.39 3.15 11.45
N PRO A 67 5.01 3.14 10.17
CA PRO A 67 5.09 1.94 9.35
C PRO A 67 6.52 1.35 9.40
N LYS A 68 6.62 0.05 9.59
CA LYS A 68 7.91 -0.64 9.58
C LYS A 68 8.47 -0.59 8.16
N ASN A 69 9.68 -0.08 8.02
CA ASN A 69 10.41 -0.20 6.76
C ASN A 69 10.88 -1.65 6.58
N ALA A 70 11.02 -2.06 5.33
CA ALA A 70 11.71 -3.29 5.01
C ALA A 70 13.17 -3.21 5.53
N PRO A 71 13.79 -4.35 5.92
CA PRO A 71 15.19 -4.36 6.28
C PRO A 71 16.04 -3.86 5.11
N GLU A 72 17.13 -3.16 5.43
CA GLU A 72 18.08 -2.75 4.41
C GLU A 72 18.71 -3.96 3.75
N SER A 73 18.68 -3.99 2.43
CA SER A 73 19.33 -5.01 1.61
C SER A 73 20.27 -4.36 0.60
N PRO A 74 21.28 -5.07 0.11
CA PRO A 74 22.16 -4.54 -0.92
C PRO A 74 21.37 -4.16 -2.16
N ALA A 75 21.58 -2.94 -2.68
CA ALA A 75 20.93 -2.51 -3.91
C ALA A 75 21.30 -3.43 -5.08
N PRO A 76 20.36 -3.75 -5.98
CA PRO A 76 20.68 -4.50 -7.19
C PRO A 76 21.68 -3.75 -8.04
N THR A 77 22.53 -4.48 -8.77
CA THR A 77 23.57 -3.87 -9.62
C THR A 77 23.04 -3.44 -10.98
N SER A 78 21.94 -4.02 -11.41
CA SER A 78 21.34 -3.74 -12.73
C SER A 78 19.83 -3.99 -12.70
N LEU A 79 19.13 -3.32 -13.61
CA LEU A 79 17.69 -3.50 -13.86
C LEU A 79 17.42 -3.63 -15.34
N ILE A 80 16.40 -4.41 -15.72
CA ILE A 80 15.81 -4.40 -17.04
C ILE A 80 14.44 -3.73 -16.94
N ILE A 81 14.20 -2.69 -17.76
CA ILE A 81 12.93 -1.97 -17.80
C ILE A 81 12.21 -2.33 -19.10
N GLU A 82 11.11 -3.03 -18.98
CA GLU A 82 10.24 -3.43 -20.10
C GLU A 82 9.16 -2.37 -20.30
N GLY A 83 9.11 -1.73 -21.46
CA GLY A 83 8.12 -0.71 -21.79
C GLY A 83 8.20 0.51 -20.87
N PRO A 84 9.33 1.24 -20.82
CA PRO A 84 9.50 2.41 -19.96
C PRO A 84 8.45 3.50 -20.22
N GLU A 85 7.89 3.57 -21.42
CA GLU A 85 6.82 4.50 -21.78
C GLU A 85 5.51 4.26 -21.04
N LYS A 86 5.34 3.09 -20.43
CA LYS A 86 4.16 2.70 -19.61
C LYS A 86 4.37 2.93 -18.12
N LEU A 87 5.57 3.32 -17.70
CA LEU A 87 5.90 3.62 -16.32
C LEU A 87 5.80 5.12 -16.03
N PRO A 88 5.43 5.51 -14.79
CA PRO A 88 5.44 6.90 -14.38
C PRO A 88 6.83 7.54 -14.51
N GLN A 89 6.87 8.77 -15.03
CA GLN A 89 8.11 9.51 -15.21
C GLN A 89 8.86 9.74 -13.88
N SER A 90 8.15 9.91 -12.77
CA SER A 90 8.74 10.05 -11.44
C SER A 90 9.46 8.78 -10.98
N LEU A 91 8.96 7.59 -11.36
CA LEU A 91 9.62 6.32 -11.08
C LEU A 91 10.88 6.15 -11.94
N LEU A 92 10.83 6.49 -13.21
CA LEU A 92 12.00 6.46 -14.09
C LEU A 92 13.09 7.41 -13.60
N LYS A 93 12.75 8.64 -13.19
CA LYS A 93 13.69 9.59 -12.58
C LYS A 93 14.32 9.05 -11.30
N LEU A 94 13.54 8.36 -10.45
CA LEU A 94 14.07 7.72 -9.24
C LEU A 94 15.12 6.66 -9.59
N ILE A 95 14.85 5.83 -10.58
CA ILE A 95 15.78 4.78 -11.05
C ILE A 95 17.03 5.39 -11.68
N GLU A 96 16.89 6.42 -12.52
CA GLU A 96 17.98 7.12 -13.18
C GLU A 96 18.88 7.88 -12.19
N GLY A 97 18.31 8.39 -11.11
CA GLY A 97 19.06 9.05 -10.03
C GLY A 97 19.94 8.11 -9.21
N GLY A 98 19.73 6.80 -9.31
CA GLY A 98 20.55 5.76 -8.70
C GLY A 98 21.76 5.37 -9.55
N SER A 99 22.76 4.76 -8.91
CA SER A 99 23.97 4.25 -9.61
C SER A 99 23.73 2.89 -10.30
N LEU A 100 22.49 2.61 -10.73
CA LEU A 100 22.07 1.34 -11.29
C LEU A 100 22.33 1.28 -12.81
N LYS A 101 22.83 0.14 -13.29
CA LYS A 101 22.88 -0.12 -14.74
C LYS A 101 21.48 -0.49 -15.22
N THR A 102 20.89 0.31 -16.07
CA THR A 102 19.56 0.05 -16.64
C THR A 102 19.65 -0.34 -18.11
N LYS A 103 18.83 -1.32 -18.51
CA LYS A 103 18.61 -1.71 -19.90
C LYS A 103 17.12 -1.62 -20.20
N SER A 104 16.76 -0.78 -21.18
CA SER A 104 15.37 -0.67 -21.63
C SER A 104 15.10 -1.59 -22.81
N ILE A 105 13.97 -2.27 -22.78
CA ILE A 105 13.45 -3.11 -23.86
C ILE A 105 11.97 -2.84 -24.06
N SER A 106 11.42 -3.25 -25.18
CA SER A 106 9.97 -3.17 -25.41
C SER A 106 9.20 -4.09 -24.47
N GLY A 107 8.06 -3.65 -23.93
CA GLY A 107 7.29 -4.45 -22.99
C GLY A 107 6.09 -3.75 -22.37
N ASN A 108 5.69 -4.19 -21.19
CA ASN A 108 4.42 -3.82 -20.55
C ASN A 108 4.54 -3.05 -19.24
N GLY A 109 5.61 -2.30 -19.00
CA GLY A 109 5.79 -1.53 -17.77
C GLY A 109 6.22 -2.42 -16.60
N ILE A 110 7.15 -3.34 -16.85
CA ILE A 110 7.69 -4.26 -15.83
C ILE A 110 9.15 -3.91 -15.57
N ILE A 111 9.56 -3.89 -14.32
CA ILE A 111 10.95 -3.75 -13.91
C ILE A 111 11.45 -5.11 -13.43
N ARG A 112 12.47 -5.66 -14.09
CA ARG A 112 13.03 -6.96 -13.71
C ARG A 112 14.29 -6.80 -12.90
N LEU A 113 14.32 -7.52 -11.79
CA LEU A 113 15.48 -7.64 -10.91
C LEU A 113 16.42 -8.76 -11.39
N PRO A 114 17.73 -8.69 -11.10
CA PRO A 114 18.68 -9.75 -11.42
C PRO A 114 18.34 -11.10 -10.78
N ALA A 115 17.70 -11.08 -9.61
CA ALA A 115 17.24 -12.27 -8.89
C ALA A 115 16.01 -12.95 -9.51
N GLY A 116 15.49 -12.43 -10.64
CA GLY A 116 14.37 -13.02 -11.36
C GLY A 116 12.99 -12.56 -10.90
N ALA A 117 12.90 -11.59 -10.00
CA ALA A 117 11.60 -11.01 -9.61
C ALA A 117 11.20 -9.88 -10.57
N ALA A 118 9.90 -9.76 -10.84
CA ALA A 118 9.27 -8.70 -11.62
C ALA A 118 8.59 -7.70 -10.69
N ILE A 119 8.97 -6.43 -10.76
CA ILE A 119 8.26 -5.35 -10.07
C ILE A 119 7.24 -4.76 -11.03
N MET A 120 5.98 -4.69 -10.58
CA MET A 120 4.86 -4.15 -11.34
C MET A 120 4.10 -3.13 -10.50
N ILE A 121 3.62 -2.06 -11.11
CA ILE A 121 2.74 -1.12 -10.42
C ILE A 121 1.39 -1.79 -10.16
N SER A 122 0.84 -1.57 -8.96
CA SER A 122 -0.46 -2.09 -8.57
C SER A 122 -1.56 -1.69 -9.57
N ASN A 123 -2.32 -2.67 -10.04
CA ASN A 123 -3.37 -2.52 -11.05
C ASN A 123 -4.74 -3.03 -10.58
N GLY A 124 -4.90 -3.25 -9.26
CA GLY A 124 -6.11 -3.79 -8.65
C GLY A 124 -6.11 -5.31 -8.45
N LYS A 125 -5.11 -6.02 -9.00
CA LYS A 125 -4.85 -7.44 -8.70
C LYS A 125 -3.83 -7.57 -7.57
N SER A 126 -3.94 -8.63 -6.78
CA SER A 126 -2.90 -8.96 -5.80
C SER A 126 -1.61 -9.42 -6.48
N SER A 127 -0.47 -9.24 -5.82
CA SER A 127 0.82 -9.74 -6.33
C SER A 127 0.81 -11.25 -6.56
N THR A 128 0.12 -11.99 -5.69
CA THR A 128 -0.03 -13.45 -5.80
C THR A 128 -0.81 -13.84 -7.05
N GLU A 129 -1.91 -13.13 -7.36
CA GLU A 129 -2.69 -13.35 -8.58
C GLU A 129 -1.88 -13.04 -9.84
N GLN A 130 -1.15 -11.92 -9.86
CA GLN A 130 -0.27 -11.57 -10.97
C GLN A 130 0.87 -12.58 -11.15
N SER A 131 1.43 -13.09 -10.03
CA SER A 131 2.48 -14.10 -10.05
C SER A 131 2.00 -15.44 -10.64
N LEU A 132 0.75 -15.82 -10.36
CA LEU A 132 0.15 -17.02 -10.96
C LEU A 132 -0.11 -16.84 -12.47
N GLU A 133 -0.55 -15.66 -12.89
CA GLU A 133 -0.81 -15.36 -14.31
C GLU A 133 0.48 -15.32 -15.14
N LEU A 134 1.57 -14.83 -14.57
CA LEU A 134 2.86 -14.67 -15.26
C LEU A 134 3.80 -15.86 -15.06
N GLU A 135 3.50 -16.76 -14.14
CA GLU A 135 4.37 -17.86 -13.71
C GLU A 135 5.74 -17.39 -13.21
N GLU A 136 5.78 -16.17 -12.60
CA GLU A 136 7.00 -15.51 -12.13
C GLU A 136 6.82 -14.98 -10.70
N ASN A 137 7.96 -14.69 -10.03
CA ASN A 137 7.94 -13.95 -8.77
C ASN A 137 7.55 -12.49 -9.02
N VAL A 138 6.42 -12.04 -8.49
CA VAL A 138 5.94 -10.67 -8.65
C VAL A 138 5.96 -9.92 -7.34
N ILE A 139 6.44 -8.68 -7.41
CA ILE A 139 6.39 -7.69 -6.34
C ILE A 139 5.55 -6.52 -6.86
N SER A 140 4.39 -6.28 -6.26
CA SER A 140 3.59 -5.11 -6.58
C SER A 140 4.13 -3.88 -5.88
N LEU A 141 4.36 -2.83 -6.65
CA LEU A 141 4.70 -1.49 -6.19
C LEU A 141 3.39 -0.70 -6.06
N ASP A 142 3.14 -0.12 -4.90
CA ASP A 142 1.93 0.66 -4.68
C ASP A 142 1.90 1.91 -5.56
N LEU A 143 0.69 2.35 -5.91
CA LEU A 143 0.50 3.54 -6.72
C LEU A 143 0.89 4.78 -5.93
N CYS A 144 1.80 5.57 -6.47
CA CYS A 144 2.30 6.79 -5.86
C CYS A 144 2.14 7.99 -6.82
N LEU A 145 1.76 9.14 -6.28
CA LEU A 145 1.61 10.36 -7.06
C LEU A 145 2.95 10.83 -7.64
N ASP A 146 4.00 10.77 -6.84
CA ASP A 146 5.38 11.11 -7.23
C ASP A 146 6.38 10.21 -6.50
N TYR A 147 6.91 9.22 -7.19
CA TYR A 147 7.89 8.27 -6.63
C TYR A 147 9.22 8.92 -6.28
N PHE A 148 9.59 9.99 -6.99
CA PHE A 148 10.86 10.67 -6.76
C PHE A 148 10.86 11.50 -5.48
N GLN A 149 9.72 12.08 -5.13
CA GLN A 149 9.57 12.91 -3.93
C GLN A 149 9.00 12.16 -2.73
N SER A 150 8.46 10.97 -2.94
CA SER A 150 7.86 10.20 -1.86
C SER A 150 8.92 9.67 -0.90
N PRO A 151 8.80 9.94 0.42
CA PRO A 151 9.75 9.43 1.40
C PRO A 151 9.65 7.91 1.62
N ARG A 152 8.54 7.29 1.17
CA ARG A 152 8.26 5.86 1.31
C ARG A 152 7.35 5.38 0.19
N VAL A 153 7.57 4.14 -0.22
CA VAL A 153 6.69 3.43 -1.17
C VAL A 153 6.41 2.06 -0.60
N ALA A 154 5.17 1.60 -0.73
CA ALA A 154 4.79 0.27 -0.27
C ALA A 154 5.08 -0.78 -1.35
N LEU A 155 5.60 -1.91 -0.91
CA LEU A 155 5.86 -3.09 -1.72
C LEU A 155 5.06 -4.27 -1.17
N ALA A 156 4.47 -5.05 -2.05
CA ALA A 156 3.74 -6.27 -1.70
C ALA A 156 4.28 -7.44 -2.53
N PRO A 157 5.12 -8.33 -1.95
CA PRO A 157 5.55 -9.54 -2.65
C PRO A 157 4.40 -10.53 -2.77
N ALA A 158 4.42 -11.36 -3.81
CA ALA A 158 3.53 -12.51 -3.92
C ALA A 158 3.81 -13.51 -2.81
N SER A 159 2.80 -14.24 -2.35
CA SER A 159 2.92 -15.19 -1.24
C SER A 159 3.92 -16.34 -1.51
N GLN A 160 4.17 -16.65 -2.78
CA GLN A 160 5.14 -17.65 -3.24
C GLN A 160 6.54 -17.08 -3.50
N CYS A 161 6.76 -15.78 -3.36
CA CYS A 161 8.10 -15.21 -3.46
C CYS A 161 9.00 -15.73 -2.35
N SER A 162 10.19 -16.21 -2.71
CA SER A 162 11.21 -16.56 -1.73
C SER A 162 11.76 -15.30 -1.04
N GLU A 163 12.26 -15.46 0.21
CA GLU A 163 12.89 -14.36 0.95
C GLU A 163 14.08 -13.71 0.20
N ASN A 164 14.70 -14.44 -0.72
CA ASN A 164 15.80 -13.95 -1.55
C ASN A 164 15.35 -13.14 -2.78
N ALA A 165 14.05 -12.99 -3.01
CA ALA A 165 13.52 -12.21 -4.14
C ALA A 165 13.26 -10.73 -3.79
N LEU A 166 13.37 -10.39 -2.52
CA LEU A 166 13.28 -9.04 -1.95
C LEU A 166 14.66 -8.48 -1.67
#